data_962f763ac7e88d0c9cc8478356a83f9f
#
_entry.id   962f763ac7e88d0c9cc8478356a83f9f
#
_cell.length_a   1.000
_cell.length_b   1.000
_cell.length_c   1.000
_cell.angle_alpha   90.00
_cell.angle_beta   90.00
_cell.angle_gamma   90.00
#
_symmetry.space_group_name_H-M   'P 1'
#
loop_
_entity.id
_entity.type
_entity.pdbx_description
1 polymer ?
#
loop_
_entity_poly.entity_id
_entity_poly.type
_entity_poly.pdbx_seq_one_letter_code
_entity_poly.pdbx_strand_id
1 'polypeptide(L)'
;MEGGTLTTELLKYFGCSSEIASASAFVQQRGKLNAMAFSSLFDLFVRNTDSYKLYKGFRLLAADGSEIQIPINPGDPDSYYPGSNGQSPYNLLHLTAMYDLLQRTYTDADLCGKKKANERAVLCSMVDRSSLDNVLLIADRGYENYNLMAHIQEKGWSFLIRIQDVSNSRGIAAGLDLPDSQEFDLFVDLSLTTKQTNELKKLCKNRNQYKHLHKDFDYLPKTNRKHDPIVFYNLPFRIVRFKISEDSYETVVTNLHVTTFPPQELKKLYNMRWGIETSFRELKYTVGLLHFHAKKVEHIYQEVFARLIMYNFTELVTSPVIIQKADCKYAYKANFSVAVHVCRQFFLGNVSPPDVEALIRKHVSPIRPGRSRPRKMTAKHAVSFIYRVA
;
A
#
# COMPACT_ATOMS: atom_id res chain seq x y z
N MET A 1 -20.60 5.30 -7.77
CA MET A 1 -20.79 4.68 -9.11
C MET A 1 -20.76 3.17 -8.95
N GLU A 2 -21.73 2.46 -9.50
CA GLU A 2 -21.95 1.03 -9.22
C GLU A 2 -21.58 0.10 -10.40
N GLY A 3 -20.90 0.62 -11.41
CA GLY A 3 -20.53 -0.15 -12.61
C GLY A 3 -21.61 -0.19 -13.69
N GLY A 4 -22.62 0.68 -13.61
CA GLY A 4 -23.52 1.00 -14.71
C GLY A 4 -22.85 1.86 -15.78
N THR A 5 -23.56 2.24 -16.85
CA THR A 5 -23.10 3.29 -17.75
C THR A 5 -23.20 4.65 -17.05
N LEU A 6 -22.42 5.65 -17.50
CA LEU A 6 -22.48 7.00 -16.89
C LEU A 6 -23.91 7.57 -16.91
N THR A 7 -24.65 7.37 -18.02
CA THR A 7 -26.06 7.79 -18.13
C THR A 7 -26.92 7.13 -17.07
N THR A 8 -26.77 5.80 -16.87
CA THR A 8 -27.53 5.06 -15.85
C THR A 8 -27.21 5.56 -14.44
N GLU A 9 -25.94 5.86 -14.16
CA GLU A 9 -25.51 6.40 -12.87
C GLU A 9 -26.07 7.81 -12.62
N LEU A 10 -26.11 8.66 -13.65
CA LEU A 10 -26.71 10.00 -13.56
C LEU A 10 -28.23 9.90 -13.32
N LEU A 11 -28.93 9.03 -14.04
CA LEU A 11 -30.36 8.77 -13.83
C LEU A 11 -30.64 8.34 -12.38
N LYS A 12 -29.86 7.40 -11.85
CA LYS A 12 -30.01 6.96 -10.46
C LYS A 12 -29.78 8.10 -9.47
N TYR A 13 -28.71 8.91 -9.68
CA TYR A 13 -28.36 10.01 -8.78
C TYR A 13 -29.43 11.09 -8.75
N PHE A 14 -30.02 11.43 -9.90
CA PHE A 14 -31.04 12.46 -10.03
C PHE A 14 -32.49 11.93 -10.00
N GLY A 15 -32.72 10.71 -9.50
CA GLY A 15 -34.07 10.17 -9.32
C GLY A 15 -34.83 9.96 -10.62
N CYS A 16 -34.16 9.64 -11.73
CA CYS A 16 -34.72 9.46 -13.07
C CYS A 16 -35.46 10.70 -13.61
N SER A 17 -35.05 11.90 -13.23
CA SER A 17 -35.58 13.15 -13.77
C SER A 17 -35.32 13.27 -15.27
N SER A 18 -36.27 13.81 -16.04
CA SER A 18 -36.09 14.14 -17.44
C SER A 18 -35.17 15.35 -17.70
N GLU A 19 -34.93 16.16 -16.69
CA GLU A 19 -34.12 17.40 -16.76
C GLU A 19 -32.62 17.19 -16.39
N ILE A 20 -32.15 15.95 -16.42
CA ILE A 20 -30.75 15.68 -16.09
C ILE A 20 -29.81 16.09 -17.23
N ALA A 21 -28.59 16.48 -16.84
CA ALA A 21 -27.53 16.72 -17.80
C ALA A 21 -27.16 15.44 -18.57
N SER A 22 -26.87 15.58 -19.86
CA SER A 22 -26.37 14.46 -20.65
C SER A 22 -25.00 13.98 -20.13
N ALA A 23 -24.65 12.72 -20.38
CA ALA A 23 -23.33 12.18 -20.05
C ALA A 23 -22.19 13.03 -20.63
N SER A 24 -22.36 13.56 -21.86
CA SER A 24 -21.38 14.45 -22.48
C SER A 24 -21.23 15.77 -21.72
N ALA A 25 -22.33 16.42 -21.36
CA ALA A 25 -22.30 17.66 -20.57
C ALA A 25 -21.64 17.44 -19.21
N PHE A 26 -21.94 16.33 -18.53
CA PHE A 26 -21.29 15.96 -17.28
C PHE A 26 -19.78 15.79 -17.44
N VAL A 27 -19.32 15.08 -18.47
CA VAL A 27 -17.88 14.88 -18.73
C VAL A 27 -17.18 16.20 -19.03
N GLN A 28 -17.81 17.12 -19.79
CA GLN A 28 -17.28 18.44 -20.06
C GLN A 28 -17.12 19.28 -18.78
N GLN A 29 -18.13 19.30 -17.92
CA GLN A 29 -18.06 20.04 -16.64
C GLN A 29 -17.06 19.40 -15.67
N ARG A 30 -17.01 18.08 -15.60
CA ARG A 30 -16.00 17.35 -14.83
C ARG A 30 -14.58 17.68 -15.26
N GLY A 31 -14.34 17.91 -16.56
CA GLY A 31 -13.05 18.30 -17.11
C GLY A 31 -12.55 19.67 -16.64
N LYS A 32 -13.41 20.53 -16.06
CA LYS A 32 -13.02 21.79 -15.46
C LYS A 32 -12.47 21.66 -14.04
N LEU A 33 -12.68 20.50 -13.39
CA LEU A 33 -12.12 20.22 -12.07
C LEU A 33 -10.64 19.86 -12.22
N ASN A 34 -9.80 20.43 -11.35
CA ASN A 34 -8.40 20.04 -11.28
C ASN A 34 -8.30 18.52 -11.02
N ALA A 35 -7.41 17.84 -11.75
CA ALA A 35 -7.18 16.40 -11.59
C ALA A 35 -6.83 16.02 -10.14
N MET A 36 -6.09 16.91 -9.43
CA MET A 36 -5.67 16.70 -8.05
C MET A 36 -6.74 17.04 -7.00
N ALA A 37 -7.90 17.56 -7.39
CA ALA A 37 -8.95 17.93 -6.42
C ALA A 37 -9.40 16.73 -5.55
N PHE A 38 -9.49 15.55 -6.14
CA PHE A 38 -9.90 14.33 -5.42
C PHE A 38 -8.79 13.75 -4.55
N SER A 39 -7.51 13.91 -4.92
CA SER A 39 -6.40 13.54 -4.03
C SER A 39 -6.34 14.48 -2.82
N SER A 40 -6.51 15.79 -3.03
CA SER A 40 -6.60 16.76 -1.93
C SER A 40 -7.80 16.50 -1.01
N LEU A 41 -8.95 16.10 -1.59
CA LEU A 41 -10.12 15.68 -0.81
C LEU A 41 -9.84 14.40 -0.02
N PHE A 42 -9.12 13.45 -0.58
CA PHE A 42 -8.69 12.24 0.13
C PHE A 42 -7.79 12.59 1.32
N ASP A 43 -6.79 13.45 1.12
CA ASP A 43 -5.91 13.91 2.20
C ASP A 43 -6.68 14.63 3.31
N LEU A 44 -7.61 15.51 2.93
CA LEU A 44 -8.47 16.21 3.87
C LEU A 44 -9.37 15.23 4.64
N PHE A 45 -9.94 14.24 3.96
CA PHE A 45 -10.76 13.19 4.57
C PHE A 45 -9.96 12.40 5.60
N VAL A 46 -8.75 11.94 5.23
CA VAL A 46 -7.86 11.19 6.14
C VAL A 46 -7.54 12.01 7.37
N ARG A 47 -7.14 13.29 7.22
CA ARG A 47 -6.79 14.17 8.35
C ARG A 47 -7.96 14.42 9.31
N ASN A 48 -9.18 14.55 8.79
CA ASN A 48 -10.37 14.85 9.62
C ASN A 48 -11.00 13.59 10.23
N THR A 49 -10.65 12.41 9.77
CA THR A 49 -11.21 11.15 10.27
C THR A 49 -10.15 10.30 11.00
N ASP A 50 -9.03 10.91 11.36
CA ASP A 50 -7.93 10.21 12.01
C ASP A 50 -8.32 9.82 13.44
N SER A 51 -8.73 8.56 13.59
CA SER A 51 -8.80 7.87 14.87
C SER A 51 -7.86 6.67 14.79
N TYR A 52 -7.04 6.44 15.80
CA TYR A 52 -6.02 5.40 15.69
C TYR A 52 -6.09 4.39 16.84
N LYS A 53 -5.82 3.15 16.49
CA LYS A 53 -5.56 2.07 17.42
C LYS A 53 -4.07 1.80 17.44
N LEU A 54 -3.51 1.56 18.63
CA LEU A 54 -2.10 1.30 18.78
C LEU A 54 -1.85 -0.17 19.11
N TYR A 55 -0.77 -0.71 18.60
CA TYR A 55 -0.22 -1.99 18.98
C TYR A 55 1.11 -1.78 19.70
N LYS A 56 1.16 -2.04 20.99
CA LYS A 56 2.35 -1.79 21.84
C LYS A 56 2.92 -0.37 21.67
N GLY A 57 2.05 0.64 21.56
CA GLY A 57 2.43 2.03 21.38
C GLY A 57 2.66 2.46 19.92
N PHE A 58 2.59 1.56 18.95
CA PHE A 58 2.79 1.86 17.52
C PHE A 58 1.49 1.85 16.74
N ARG A 59 1.36 2.81 15.83
CA ARG A 59 0.43 2.74 14.72
C ARG A 59 1.02 1.83 13.65
N LEU A 60 0.31 0.78 13.24
CA LEU A 60 0.82 -0.20 12.28
C LEU A 60 0.43 0.20 10.85
N LEU A 61 1.39 0.64 10.04
CA LEU A 61 1.18 0.94 8.64
C LEU A 61 1.81 -0.15 7.76
N ALA A 62 1.06 -0.62 6.76
CA ALA A 62 1.62 -1.41 5.68
C ALA A 62 1.78 -0.56 4.43
N ALA A 63 2.87 -0.78 3.68
CA ALA A 63 3.06 -0.19 2.36
C ALA A 63 3.09 -1.29 1.30
N ASP A 64 2.39 -1.06 0.19
CA ASP A 64 2.39 -1.96 -0.96
C ASP A 64 1.95 -1.24 -2.24
N GLY A 65 2.23 -1.84 -3.39
CA GLY A 65 1.86 -1.36 -4.70
C GLY A 65 0.83 -2.25 -5.41
N SER A 66 -0.01 -1.65 -6.24
CA SER A 66 -0.99 -2.40 -7.02
C SER A 66 -1.15 -1.83 -8.42
N GLU A 67 -1.12 -2.69 -9.43
CA GLU A 67 -1.37 -2.30 -10.82
C GLU A 67 -2.87 -2.21 -11.09
N ILE A 68 -3.23 -1.19 -11.86
CA ILE A 68 -4.60 -0.90 -12.28
C ILE A 68 -4.59 -0.78 -13.80
N GLN A 69 -5.26 -1.72 -14.46
CA GLN A 69 -5.48 -1.63 -15.90
C GLN A 69 -6.57 -0.60 -16.18
N ILE A 70 -6.31 0.30 -17.14
CA ILE A 70 -7.20 1.38 -17.52
C ILE A 70 -7.55 1.29 -19.02
N PRO A 71 -8.54 2.05 -19.52
CA PRO A 71 -8.87 2.10 -20.94
C PRO A 71 -7.65 2.39 -21.80
N ILE A 72 -7.60 1.75 -22.98
CA ILE A 72 -6.50 1.91 -23.93
C ILE A 72 -6.44 3.36 -24.38
N ASN A 73 -5.30 3.99 -24.16
CA ASN A 73 -4.98 5.35 -24.57
C ASN A 73 -3.53 5.43 -25.05
N PRO A 74 -3.24 5.30 -26.35
CA PRO A 74 -1.89 5.41 -26.89
C PRO A 74 -1.27 6.81 -26.69
N GLY A 75 -2.10 7.84 -26.45
CA GLY A 75 -1.66 9.21 -26.19
C GLY A 75 -1.08 9.43 -24.80
N ASP A 76 -1.12 8.43 -23.91
CA ASP A 76 -0.48 8.45 -22.59
C ASP A 76 0.76 7.55 -22.57
N PRO A 77 1.95 8.09 -22.90
CA PRO A 77 3.18 7.30 -22.99
C PRO A 77 3.62 6.69 -21.66
N ASP A 78 3.22 7.27 -20.54
CA ASP A 78 3.65 6.86 -19.20
C ASP A 78 2.96 5.56 -18.74
N SER A 79 1.77 5.28 -19.24
CA SER A 79 1.01 4.09 -18.91
C SER A 79 0.83 3.10 -20.07
N TYR A 80 1.03 3.55 -21.33
CA TYR A 80 0.73 2.74 -22.53
C TYR A 80 1.80 1.71 -22.84
N TYR A 81 1.37 0.49 -23.09
CA TYR A 81 2.17 -0.63 -23.61
C TYR A 81 1.59 -1.06 -24.98
N PRO A 82 2.39 -1.05 -26.06
CA PRO A 82 1.90 -1.31 -27.41
C PRO A 82 1.48 -2.76 -27.65
N GLY A 83 1.75 -3.65 -26.72
CA GLY A 83 1.59 -5.07 -26.92
C GLY A 83 2.78 -5.66 -27.71
N SER A 84 3.02 -6.96 -27.52
CA SER A 84 4.03 -7.72 -28.24
C SER A 84 3.70 -9.20 -28.18
N ASN A 85 4.24 -9.99 -29.10
CA ASN A 85 4.08 -11.46 -29.10
C ASN A 85 2.60 -11.92 -29.01
N GLY A 86 1.69 -11.29 -29.77
CA GLY A 86 0.26 -11.65 -29.81
C GLY A 86 -0.57 -11.08 -28.65
N GLN A 87 0.01 -10.28 -27.78
CA GLN A 87 -0.73 -9.54 -26.74
C GLN A 87 -1.31 -8.24 -27.30
N SER A 88 -2.56 -7.95 -26.98
CA SER A 88 -3.21 -6.69 -27.31
C SER A 88 -2.57 -5.52 -26.54
N PRO A 89 -2.61 -4.29 -27.10
CA PRO A 89 -2.17 -3.09 -26.38
C PRO A 89 -2.94 -2.89 -25.07
N TYR A 90 -2.31 -2.28 -24.07
CA TYR A 90 -2.95 -1.97 -22.80
C TYR A 90 -2.29 -0.77 -22.12
N ASN A 91 -3.00 -0.14 -21.17
CA ASN A 91 -2.46 0.88 -20.29
C ASN A 91 -2.51 0.40 -18.84
N LEU A 92 -1.45 0.68 -18.08
CA LEU A 92 -1.36 0.39 -16.65
C LEU A 92 -1.02 1.64 -15.85
N LEU A 93 -1.81 1.90 -14.82
CA LEU A 93 -1.43 2.77 -13.71
C LEU A 93 -0.86 1.93 -12.57
N HIS A 94 -0.03 2.56 -11.76
CA HIS A 94 0.51 2.01 -10.53
C HIS A 94 0.04 2.83 -9.36
N LEU A 95 -0.64 2.19 -8.42
CA LEU A 95 -1.08 2.76 -7.15
C LEU A 95 -0.12 2.26 -6.06
N THR A 96 0.64 3.17 -5.45
CA THR A 96 1.37 2.91 -4.21
C THR A 96 0.55 3.46 -3.06
N ALA A 97 0.39 2.71 -1.97
CA ALA A 97 -0.42 3.16 -0.84
C ALA A 97 0.19 2.78 0.51
N MET A 98 -0.08 3.62 1.51
CA MET A 98 0.08 3.27 2.93
C MET A 98 -1.30 3.00 3.54
N TYR A 99 -1.37 1.96 4.37
CA TYR A 99 -2.60 1.41 4.91
C TYR A 99 -2.45 1.12 6.40
N ASP A 100 -3.33 1.69 7.22
CA ASP A 100 -3.40 1.39 8.64
C ASP A 100 -4.05 0.02 8.86
N LEU A 101 -3.27 -0.92 9.37
CA LEU A 101 -3.68 -2.31 9.55
C LEU A 101 -4.74 -2.51 10.64
N LEU A 102 -4.78 -1.62 11.64
CA LEU A 102 -5.70 -1.71 12.77
C LEU A 102 -7.00 -0.92 12.53
N GLN A 103 -6.90 0.22 11.85
CA GLN A 103 -8.06 1.01 11.43
C GLN A 103 -8.67 0.51 10.13
N ARG A 104 -7.86 -0.20 9.32
CA ARG A 104 -8.25 -0.71 8.00
C ARG A 104 -8.57 0.40 7.00
N THR A 105 -7.82 1.50 7.05
CA THR A 105 -7.99 2.66 6.17
C THR A 105 -6.68 2.99 5.45
N TYR A 106 -6.80 3.51 4.23
CA TYR A 106 -5.66 4.09 3.52
C TYR A 106 -5.30 5.43 4.15
N THR A 107 -4.04 5.62 4.49
CA THR A 107 -3.53 6.86 5.11
C THR A 107 -2.82 7.75 4.11
N ASP A 108 -2.29 7.20 3.04
CA ASP A 108 -1.65 7.92 1.94
C ASP A 108 -1.73 7.09 0.66
N ALA A 109 -1.75 7.74 -0.49
CA ALA A 109 -1.78 7.10 -1.79
C ALA A 109 -1.12 7.96 -2.87
N ASP A 110 -0.38 7.31 -3.76
CA ASP A 110 0.22 7.92 -4.96
C ASP A 110 -0.14 7.10 -6.19
N LEU A 111 -0.44 7.79 -7.29
CA LEU A 111 -0.87 7.18 -8.54
C LEU A 111 -0.08 7.73 -9.70
N CYS A 112 0.54 6.87 -10.49
CA CYS A 112 1.31 7.27 -11.67
C CYS A 112 1.18 6.23 -12.80
N GLY A 113 1.62 6.61 -14.01
CA GLY A 113 1.80 5.63 -15.09
C GLY A 113 2.83 4.57 -14.71
N LYS A 114 2.55 3.30 -15.00
CA LYS A 114 3.40 2.17 -14.55
C LYS A 114 4.87 2.29 -15.00
N LYS A 115 5.12 2.92 -16.14
CA LYS A 115 6.50 3.10 -16.65
C LYS A 115 7.32 4.10 -15.80
N LYS A 116 6.65 5.01 -15.10
CA LYS A 116 7.28 5.97 -14.17
C LYS A 116 7.28 5.51 -12.72
N ALA A 117 6.67 4.36 -12.43
CA ALA A 117 6.55 3.87 -11.07
C ALA A 117 7.93 3.54 -10.45
N ASN A 118 8.22 4.22 -9.36
CA ASN A 118 9.34 3.93 -8.47
C ASN A 118 8.81 3.82 -7.04
N GLU A 119 8.33 2.65 -6.70
CA GLU A 119 7.67 2.37 -5.41
C GLU A 119 8.50 2.80 -4.20
N ARG A 120 9.83 2.62 -4.27
CA ARG A 120 10.74 2.98 -3.16
C ARG A 120 10.85 4.49 -2.98
N ALA A 121 11.03 5.24 -4.08
CA ALA A 121 11.10 6.70 -4.01
C ALA A 121 9.75 7.31 -3.59
N VAL A 122 8.64 6.76 -4.08
CA VAL A 122 7.30 7.17 -3.68
C VAL A 122 7.09 6.93 -2.18
N LEU A 123 7.50 5.76 -1.66
CA LEU A 123 7.36 5.47 -0.23
C LEU A 123 8.25 6.37 0.63
N CYS A 124 9.49 6.71 0.22
CA CYS A 124 10.30 7.72 0.89
C CYS A 124 9.55 9.06 0.99
N SER A 125 8.98 9.54 -0.13
CA SER A 125 8.19 10.78 -0.15
C SER A 125 6.94 10.71 0.74
N MET A 126 6.27 9.56 0.82
CA MET A 126 5.13 9.34 1.73
C MET A 126 5.55 9.40 3.21
N VAL A 127 6.69 8.80 3.55
CA VAL A 127 7.27 8.86 4.91
C VAL A 127 7.58 10.30 5.27
N ASP A 128 8.27 11.04 4.39
CA ASP A 128 8.71 12.41 4.66
C ASP A 128 7.54 13.38 4.87
N ARG A 129 6.50 13.29 4.00
CA ARG A 129 5.32 14.18 4.07
C ARG A 129 4.30 13.81 5.12
N SER A 130 4.40 12.61 5.70
CA SER A 130 3.45 12.16 6.72
C SER A 130 3.53 13.01 7.98
N SER A 131 2.39 13.31 8.59
CA SER A 131 2.28 13.96 9.91
C SER A 131 2.05 12.98 11.06
N LEU A 132 2.12 11.67 10.78
CA LEU A 132 1.85 10.63 11.78
C LEU A 132 3.08 10.38 12.66
N ASP A 133 2.84 10.12 13.94
CA ASP A 133 3.87 9.78 14.91
C ASP A 133 3.73 8.34 15.40
N ASN A 134 4.79 7.81 16.01
CA ASN A 134 4.83 6.47 16.58
C ASN A 134 4.43 5.36 15.59
N VAL A 135 4.89 5.46 14.36
CA VAL A 135 4.59 4.51 13.30
C VAL A 135 5.57 3.35 13.29
N LEU A 136 5.03 2.14 13.12
CA LEU A 136 5.76 0.97 12.65
C LEU A 136 5.34 0.69 11.21
N LEU A 137 6.26 0.96 10.26
CA LEU A 137 6.05 0.70 8.84
C LEU A 137 6.45 -0.75 8.51
N ILE A 138 5.50 -1.50 7.95
CA ILE A 138 5.69 -2.91 7.58
C ILE A 138 5.62 -3.01 6.05
N ALA A 139 6.70 -3.52 5.42
CA ALA A 139 6.78 -3.60 3.98
C ALA A 139 7.36 -4.94 3.50
N ASP A 140 7.09 -5.26 2.24
CA ASP A 140 7.57 -6.49 1.63
C ASP A 140 9.00 -6.32 1.06
N ARG A 141 9.52 -7.41 0.48
CA ARG A 141 10.86 -7.47 -0.13
C ARG A 141 11.08 -6.45 -1.26
N GLY A 142 10.03 -5.99 -1.92
CA GLY A 142 10.11 -4.95 -2.95
C GLY A 142 10.71 -3.65 -2.43
N TYR A 143 10.52 -3.38 -1.14
CA TYR A 143 10.97 -2.18 -0.45
C TYR A 143 12.33 -2.31 0.26
N GLU A 144 13.02 -3.42 0.11
CA GLU A 144 14.37 -3.65 0.63
C GLU A 144 15.35 -2.60 0.08
N ASN A 145 15.69 -1.58 0.90
CA ASN A 145 16.55 -0.46 0.50
C ASN A 145 17.08 0.33 1.71
N TYR A 146 18.38 0.60 1.75
CA TYR A 146 19.01 1.39 2.83
C TYR A 146 18.51 2.83 2.87
N ASN A 147 18.24 3.45 1.71
CA ASN A 147 17.74 4.83 1.66
C ASN A 147 16.35 4.92 2.31
N LEU A 148 15.45 3.98 2.02
CA LEU A 148 14.14 3.94 2.68
C LEU A 148 14.26 3.74 4.19
N MET A 149 15.14 2.82 4.65
CA MET A 149 15.38 2.63 6.08
C MET A 149 15.88 3.91 6.76
N ALA A 150 16.71 4.69 6.06
CA ALA A 150 17.20 5.98 6.56
C ALA A 150 16.06 7.02 6.64
N HIS A 151 15.20 7.15 5.62
CA HIS A 151 14.04 8.05 5.68
C HIS A 151 13.13 7.72 6.86
N ILE A 152 12.88 6.43 7.11
CA ILE A 152 12.08 5.97 8.24
C ILE A 152 12.75 6.33 9.57
N GLN A 153 14.08 6.13 9.68
CA GLN A 153 14.87 6.47 10.87
C GLN A 153 14.86 7.97 11.14
N GLU A 154 15.13 8.81 10.14
CA GLU A 154 15.13 10.28 10.27
C GLU A 154 13.72 10.82 10.61
N LYS A 155 12.68 10.13 10.18
CA LYS A 155 11.29 10.43 10.58
C LYS A 155 11.00 10.07 12.04
N GLY A 156 11.88 9.35 12.71
CA GLY A 156 11.65 8.81 14.06
C GLY A 156 10.65 7.65 14.08
N TRP A 157 10.42 7.02 12.94
CA TRP A 157 9.56 5.85 12.82
C TRP A 157 10.33 4.53 13.02
N SER A 158 9.59 3.47 13.24
CA SER A 158 10.12 2.11 13.23
C SER A 158 9.75 1.41 11.93
N PHE A 159 10.55 0.40 11.57
CA PHE A 159 10.30 -0.42 10.40
C PHE A 159 10.38 -1.92 10.68
N LEU A 160 9.65 -2.69 9.89
CA LEU A 160 9.75 -4.14 9.75
C LEU A 160 9.65 -4.48 8.26
N ILE A 161 10.80 -4.70 7.62
CA ILE A 161 10.87 -4.91 6.18
C ILE A 161 11.39 -6.31 5.91
N ARG A 162 10.63 -7.09 5.12
CA ARG A 162 11.13 -8.36 4.59
C ARG A 162 12.23 -8.09 3.59
N ILE A 163 13.28 -8.90 3.63
CA ILE A 163 14.41 -8.83 2.71
C ILE A 163 14.59 -10.15 1.96
N GLN A 164 15.47 -10.15 0.97
CA GLN A 164 15.88 -11.39 0.31
C GLN A 164 16.56 -12.30 1.33
N ASP A 165 16.25 -13.59 1.27
CA ASP A 165 16.83 -14.56 2.21
C ASP A 165 18.34 -14.73 1.98
N VAL A 166 19.02 -15.16 3.02
CA VAL A 166 20.49 -15.37 3.06
C VAL A 166 21.02 -16.26 1.95
N SER A 167 20.21 -17.15 1.42
CA SER A 167 20.56 -18.01 0.27
C SER A 167 20.73 -17.25 -1.06
N ASN A 168 20.31 -15.99 -1.13
CA ASN A 168 20.42 -15.17 -2.33
C ASN A 168 21.75 -14.39 -2.35
N SER A 169 22.36 -14.30 -3.52
CA SER A 169 23.59 -13.51 -3.74
C SER A 169 23.36 -12.01 -3.83
N ARG A 170 22.12 -11.53 -3.69
CA ARG A 170 21.73 -10.13 -3.81
C ARG A 170 20.94 -9.69 -2.58
N GLY A 171 20.83 -8.37 -2.36
CA GLY A 171 20.08 -7.79 -1.26
C GLY A 171 20.93 -7.42 -0.06
N ILE A 172 20.28 -6.99 1.02
CA ILE A 172 20.94 -6.56 2.26
C ILE A 172 21.68 -7.72 2.91
N ALA A 173 21.03 -8.88 3.05
CA ALA A 173 21.58 -10.07 3.68
C ALA A 173 22.90 -10.51 3.03
N ALA A 174 22.98 -10.56 1.69
CA ALA A 174 24.18 -10.94 0.95
C ALA A 174 25.38 -10.01 1.19
N GLY A 175 25.15 -8.82 1.70
CA GLY A 175 26.17 -7.83 1.99
C GLY A 175 26.72 -7.88 3.42
N LEU A 176 26.27 -8.80 4.25
CA LEU A 176 26.59 -8.90 5.68
C LEU A 176 27.29 -10.23 6.00
N ASP A 177 28.06 -10.25 7.08
CA ASP A 177 28.60 -11.48 7.66
C ASP A 177 27.59 -12.03 8.65
N LEU A 178 26.83 -13.06 8.21
CA LEU A 178 25.70 -13.62 8.95
C LEU A 178 26.08 -14.97 9.57
N PRO A 179 25.43 -15.37 10.67
CA PRO A 179 25.61 -16.70 11.24
C PRO A 179 25.20 -17.82 10.28
N ASP A 180 25.86 -18.97 10.35
CA ASP A 180 25.52 -20.17 9.57
C ASP A 180 24.24 -20.86 10.07
N SER A 181 23.72 -20.44 11.25
CA SER A 181 22.50 -20.98 11.82
C SER A 181 21.26 -20.67 10.98
N GLN A 182 20.31 -21.62 10.94
CA GLN A 182 19.06 -21.47 10.18
C GLN A 182 18.18 -20.34 10.74
N GLU A 183 18.20 -20.11 12.06
CA GLU A 183 17.50 -19.03 12.73
C GLU A 183 18.51 -18.16 13.48
N PHE A 184 18.36 -16.86 13.41
CA PHE A 184 19.20 -15.92 14.12
C PHE A 184 18.52 -14.57 14.33
N ASP A 185 19.05 -13.79 15.27
CA ASP A 185 18.66 -12.42 15.56
C ASP A 185 19.96 -11.63 15.85
N LEU A 186 20.43 -10.88 14.85
CA LEU A 186 21.71 -10.19 14.86
C LEU A 186 21.49 -8.70 14.81
N PHE A 187 22.11 -7.96 15.75
CA PHE A 187 22.20 -6.51 15.68
C PHE A 187 23.37 -6.10 14.77
N VAL A 188 23.11 -5.16 13.87
CA VAL A 188 24.06 -4.60 12.93
C VAL A 188 24.06 -3.08 13.11
N ASP A 189 25.24 -2.50 13.29
CA ASP A 189 25.44 -1.05 13.36
C ASP A 189 26.28 -0.61 12.15
N LEU A 190 25.59 -0.22 11.08
CA LEU A 190 26.17 -0.08 9.74
C LEU A 190 26.46 1.38 9.41
N SER A 191 27.73 1.73 9.25
CA SER A 191 28.18 3.03 8.75
C SER A 191 28.22 3.03 7.22
N LEU A 192 27.29 3.77 6.62
CA LEU A 192 27.12 3.88 5.16
C LEU A 192 27.91 5.05 4.60
N THR A 193 28.56 4.88 3.45
CA THR A 193 29.26 5.97 2.74
C THR A 193 29.18 5.77 1.22
N THR A 194 29.17 6.87 0.47
CA THR A 194 29.27 6.87 -1.00
C THR A 194 30.71 7.06 -1.49
N LYS A 195 31.65 7.34 -0.60
CA LYS A 195 33.03 7.60 -0.95
C LYS A 195 33.84 6.32 -1.15
N GLN A 196 34.72 6.30 -2.14
CA GLN A 196 35.67 5.20 -2.40
C GLN A 196 37.11 5.66 -2.21
N THR A 197 37.76 5.22 -1.15
CA THR A 197 39.20 5.38 -0.93
C THR A 197 39.83 4.01 -0.61
N ASN A 198 41.15 3.91 -0.71
CA ASN A 198 41.84 2.66 -0.33
C ASN A 198 41.68 2.33 1.15
N GLU A 199 41.52 3.34 2.01
CA GLU A 199 41.25 3.17 3.44
C GLU A 199 39.85 2.59 3.65
N LEU A 200 38.84 3.17 2.98
CA LEU A 200 37.46 2.68 3.06
C LEU A 200 37.31 1.26 2.53
N LYS A 201 38.07 0.88 1.48
CA LYS A 201 38.08 -0.51 1.01
C LYS A 201 38.59 -1.48 2.08
N LYS A 202 39.54 -1.03 2.92
CA LYS A 202 40.01 -1.84 4.08
C LYS A 202 38.93 -1.92 5.16
N LEU A 203 38.31 -0.79 5.53
CA LEU A 203 37.22 -0.75 6.51
C LEU A 203 36.01 -1.61 6.08
N CYS A 204 35.61 -1.54 4.82
CA CYS A 204 34.50 -2.33 4.27
C CYS A 204 34.75 -3.85 4.23
N LYS A 205 35.94 -4.33 4.65
CA LYS A 205 36.14 -5.77 4.94
C LYS A 205 35.34 -6.22 6.17
N ASN A 206 35.13 -5.31 7.15
CA ASN A 206 34.16 -5.53 8.23
C ASN A 206 32.76 -5.19 7.70
N ARG A 207 32.09 -6.19 7.14
CA ARG A 207 30.83 -6.04 6.40
C ARG A 207 29.62 -5.69 7.27
N ASN A 208 29.71 -5.96 8.58
CA ASN A 208 28.64 -5.62 9.54
C ASN A 208 28.81 -4.22 10.15
N GLN A 209 29.92 -3.54 9.85
CA GLN A 209 30.21 -2.20 10.38
C GLN A 209 30.29 -1.13 9.29
N TYR A 210 30.81 -1.45 8.10
CA TYR A 210 31.02 -0.48 7.03
C TYR A 210 30.47 -0.96 5.69
N LYS A 211 29.75 -0.07 5.00
CA LYS A 211 29.20 -0.35 3.68
C LYS A 211 29.41 0.82 2.73
N HIS A 212 30.02 0.52 1.58
CA HIS A 212 30.02 1.43 0.44
C HIS A 212 28.73 1.29 -0.36
N LEU A 213 28.08 2.42 -0.66
CA LEU A 213 26.88 2.51 -1.50
C LEU A 213 27.26 2.98 -2.90
N HIS A 214 26.76 2.27 -3.92
CA HIS A 214 26.99 2.60 -5.34
C HIS A 214 25.91 3.50 -5.94
N LYS A 215 24.86 3.79 -5.19
CA LYS A 215 23.71 4.59 -5.63
C LYS A 215 23.59 5.82 -4.75
N ASP A 216 22.86 6.82 -5.27
CA ASP A 216 22.47 7.99 -4.51
C ASP A 216 21.78 7.60 -3.22
N PHE A 217 22.15 8.30 -2.16
CA PHE A 217 21.61 8.14 -0.84
C PHE A 217 21.34 9.55 -0.30
N ASP A 218 20.09 9.82 0.10
CA ASP A 218 19.62 11.19 0.30
C ASP A 218 20.27 11.89 1.50
N TYR A 219 20.80 11.14 2.47
CA TYR A 219 21.46 11.65 3.67
C TYR A 219 23.00 11.66 3.58
N LEU A 220 23.56 11.47 2.39
CA LEU A 220 24.99 11.59 2.14
C LEU A 220 25.24 12.59 1.01
N PRO A 221 26.43 13.26 0.97
CA PRO A 221 26.75 14.21 -0.08
C PRO A 221 26.65 13.58 -1.47
N LYS A 222 25.92 14.24 -2.38
CA LYS A 222 25.78 13.83 -3.79
C LYS A 222 27.07 14.01 -4.60
N THR A 223 27.90 14.98 -4.20
CA THR A 223 29.21 15.25 -4.82
C THR A 223 30.29 14.55 -4.03
N ASN A 224 31.18 13.83 -4.71
CA ASN A 224 32.24 13.06 -4.07
C ASN A 224 33.59 13.40 -4.70
N ARG A 225 34.07 14.65 -4.47
CA ARG A 225 35.37 15.10 -4.94
C ARG A 225 36.50 14.43 -4.15
N LYS A 226 37.68 14.25 -4.76
CA LYS A 226 38.81 13.54 -4.15
C LYS A 226 39.21 14.10 -2.78
N HIS A 227 39.06 15.41 -2.58
CA HIS A 227 39.45 16.13 -1.35
C HIS A 227 38.30 16.33 -0.35
N ASP A 228 37.07 15.92 -0.67
CA ASP A 228 35.97 16.03 0.29
C ASP A 228 36.20 15.09 1.48
N PRO A 229 35.79 15.47 2.69
CA PRO A 229 35.88 14.61 3.85
C PRO A 229 35.05 13.34 3.67
N ILE A 230 35.47 12.26 4.33
CA ILE A 230 34.67 11.04 4.40
C ILE A 230 33.52 11.29 5.36
N VAL A 231 32.29 11.12 4.86
CA VAL A 231 31.07 11.25 5.65
C VAL A 231 30.44 9.86 5.76
N PHE A 232 29.98 9.52 6.95
CA PHE A 232 29.23 8.30 7.22
C PHE A 232 27.83 8.64 7.70
N TYR A 233 26.86 7.84 7.25
CA TYR A 233 25.52 7.79 7.81
C TYR A 233 25.40 6.51 8.65
N ASN A 234 24.98 6.63 9.91
CA ASN A 234 24.84 5.50 10.80
C ASN A 234 23.43 4.92 10.75
N LEU A 235 23.31 3.64 10.41
CA LEU A 235 22.05 2.91 10.26
C LEU A 235 22.07 1.65 11.14
N PRO A 236 21.65 1.75 12.42
CA PRO A 236 21.51 0.59 13.29
C PRO A 236 20.21 -0.16 12.98
N PHE A 237 20.29 -1.47 12.87
CA PHE A 237 19.14 -2.34 12.69
C PHE A 237 19.42 -3.77 13.16
N ARG A 238 18.36 -4.54 13.34
CA ARG A 238 18.42 -5.99 13.54
C ARG A 238 18.10 -6.69 12.25
N ILE A 239 18.81 -7.76 11.95
CA ILE A 239 18.46 -8.73 10.92
C ILE A 239 18.02 -10.01 11.61
N VAL A 240 16.80 -10.44 11.36
CA VAL A 240 16.19 -11.57 12.06
C VAL A 240 15.70 -12.58 11.03
N ARG A 241 16.15 -13.84 11.19
CA ARG A 241 15.69 -14.95 10.37
C ARG A 241 14.94 -15.96 11.24
N PHE A 242 13.71 -16.27 10.86
CA PHE A 242 12.84 -17.18 11.61
C PHE A 242 12.13 -18.18 10.70
N LYS A 243 11.80 -19.32 11.26
CA LYS A 243 11.10 -20.41 10.57
C LYS A 243 9.63 -20.10 10.35
N ILE A 244 9.13 -20.32 9.11
CA ILE A 244 7.72 -20.20 8.76
C ILE A 244 7.06 -21.59 8.73
N SER A 245 7.67 -22.53 8.03
CA SER A 245 7.24 -23.93 7.93
C SER A 245 8.47 -24.85 8.00
N GLU A 246 8.29 -26.17 7.88
CA GLU A 246 9.40 -27.14 8.02
C GLU A 246 10.63 -26.79 7.20
N ASP A 247 10.46 -26.36 5.95
CA ASP A 247 11.56 -26.07 5.03
C ASP A 247 11.60 -24.61 4.55
N SER A 248 10.90 -23.70 5.25
CA SER A 248 10.75 -22.32 4.81
C SER A 248 11.08 -21.33 5.91
N TYR A 249 11.90 -20.34 5.55
CA TYR A 249 12.35 -19.27 6.43
C TYR A 249 12.01 -17.90 5.83
N GLU A 250 11.81 -16.92 6.69
CA GLU A 250 11.76 -15.50 6.32
C GLU A 250 12.86 -14.73 7.02
N THR A 251 13.43 -13.78 6.29
CA THR A 251 14.42 -12.84 6.81
C THR A 251 13.85 -11.44 6.76
N VAL A 252 13.91 -10.74 7.89
CA VAL A 252 13.43 -9.37 8.03
C VAL A 252 14.50 -8.47 8.62
N VAL A 253 14.42 -7.17 8.33
CA VAL A 253 15.20 -6.12 9.01
C VAL A 253 14.27 -5.22 9.79
N THR A 254 14.73 -4.76 10.97
CA THR A 254 13.93 -3.92 11.85
C THR A 254 14.82 -3.10 12.79
N ASN A 255 14.36 -1.93 13.23
CA ASN A 255 14.97 -1.14 14.31
C ASN A 255 14.23 -1.31 15.65
N LEU A 256 13.28 -2.25 15.74
CA LEU A 256 12.55 -2.55 16.98
C LEU A 256 13.44 -3.27 18.00
N HIS A 257 13.22 -2.96 19.28
CA HIS A 257 14.02 -3.55 20.36
C HIS A 257 13.66 -5.03 20.62
N VAL A 258 14.67 -5.87 20.84
CA VAL A 258 14.51 -7.34 20.95
C VAL A 258 13.60 -7.78 22.10
N THR A 259 13.69 -7.10 23.26
CA THR A 259 12.90 -7.47 24.44
C THR A 259 11.40 -7.24 24.23
N THR A 260 11.02 -6.18 23.51
CA THR A 260 9.62 -5.86 23.25
C THR A 260 9.08 -6.62 22.04
N PHE A 261 9.96 -6.88 21.05
CA PHE A 261 9.64 -7.53 19.79
C PHE A 261 10.62 -8.69 19.50
N PRO A 262 10.48 -9.82 20.20
CA PRO A 262 11.23 -11.03 19.89
C PRO A 262 10.83 -11.61 18.52
N PRO A 263 11.58 -12.57 17.93
CA PRO A 263 11.32 -13.12 16.58
C PRO A 263 9.89 -13.60 16.35
N GLN A 264 9.25 -14.21 17.33
CA GLN A 264 7.87 -14.70 17.24
C GLN A 264 6.87 -13.54 17.10
N GLU A 265 7.13 -12.42 17.75
CA GLU A 265 6.31 -11.22 17.65
C GLU A 265 6.49 -10.53 16.28
N LEU A 266 7.74 -10.48 15.77
CA LEU A 266 8.02 -9.98 14.43
C LEU A 266 7.31 -10.80 13.35
N LYS A 267 7.31 -12.12 13.47
CA LYS A 267 6.57 -13.04 12.58
C LYS A 267 5.07 -12.72 12.58
N LYS A 268 4.47 -12.53 13.76
CA LYS A 268 3.05 -12.18 13.91
C LYS A 268 2.74 -10.82 13.26
N LEU A 269 3.55 -9.80 13.54
CA LEU A 269 3.40 -8.46 12.96
C LEU A 269 3.55 -8.49 11.43
N TYR A 270 4.57 -9.19 10.92
CA TYR A 270 4.76 -9.28 9.49
C TYR A 270 3.58 -9.97 8.77
N ASN A 271 2.98 -10.98 9.40
CA ASN A 271 1.77 -11.62 8.86
C ASN A 271 0.58 -10.64 8.76
N MET A 272 0.49 -9.63 9.62
CA MET A 272 -0.58 -8.62 9.52
C MET A 272 -0.48 -7.79 8.24
N ARG A 273 0.70 -7.66 7.63
CA ARG A 273 0.90 -6.96 6.34
C ARG A 273 -0.07 -7.39 5.25
N TRP A 274 -0.48 -8.66 5.23
CA TRP A 274 -1.49 -9.17 4.28
C TRP A 274 -2.82 -8.40 4.31
N GLY A 275 -3.04 -7.57 5.31
CA GLY A 275 -4.20 -6.68 5.40
C GLY A 275 -4.28 -5.73 4.20
N ILE A 276 -3.15 -5.14 3.74
CA ILE A 276 -3.15 -4.24 2.58
C ILE A 276 -3.47 -4.97 1.26
N GLU A 277 -2.96 -6.21 1.06
CA GLU A 277 -3.31 -7.01 -0.12
C GLU A 277 -4.80 -7.35 -0.16
N THR A 278 -5.39 -7.60 1.03
CA THR A 278 -6.83 -7.83 1.16
C THR A 278 -7.61 -6.57 0.84
N SER A 279 -7.15 -5.39 1.32
CA SER A 279 -7.80 -4.11 1.04
C SER A 279 -7.76 -3.76 -0.45
N PHE A 280 -6.65 -4.01 -1.15
CA PHE A 280 -6.58 -3.83 -2.61
C PHE A 280 -7.58 -4.73 -3.37
N ARG A 281 -7.79 -5.95 -2.89
CA ARG A 281 -8.81 -6.83 -3.49
C ARG A 281 -10.21 -6.28 -3.26
N GLU A 282 -10.52 -5.81 -2.05
CA GLU A 282 -11.80 -5.19 -1.72
C GLU A 282 -12.01 -3.89 -2.51
N LEU A 283 -10.99 -3.06 -2.63
CA LEU A 283 -11.01 -1.82 -3.42
C LEU A 283 -11.28 -2.12 -4.91
N LYS A 284 -10.58 -3.10 -5.49
CA LYS A 284 -10.74 -3.48 -6.90
C LYS A 284 -12.10 -4.07 -7.23
N TYR A 285 -12.56 -5.02 -6.44
CA TYR A 285 -13.72 -5.84 -6.79
C TYR A 285 -15.01 -5.43 -6.07
N THR A 286 -14.93 -4.93 -4.86
CA THR A 286 -16.10 -4.55 -4.06
C THR A 286 -16.43 -3.07 -4.22
N VAL A 287 -15.45 -2.20 -4.08
CA VAL A 287 -15.62 -0.76 -4.32
C VAL A 287 -15.64 -0.43 -5.82
N GLY A 288 -15.12 -1.33 -6.66
CA GLY A 288 -15.23 -1.23 -8.10
C GLY A 288 -14.14 -0.42 -8.78
N LEU A 289 -12.91 -0.45 -8.24
CA LEU A 289 -11.76 0.27 -8.84
C LEU A 289 -11.42 -0.19 -10.27
N LEU A 290 -11.88 -1.35 -10.70
CA LEU A 290 -11.69 -1.83 -12.07
C LEU A 290 -12.75 -1.32 -13.08
N HIS A 291 -13.76 -0.58 -12.62
CA HIS A 291 -14.84 -0.07 -13.45
C HIS A 291 -14.69 1.44 -13.65
N PHE A 292 -14.14 1.86 -14.77
CA PHE A 292 -13.96 3.26 -15.10
C PHE A 292 -15.03 3.76 -16.07
N HIS A 293 -15.52 4.99 -15.87
CA HIS A 293 -16.38 5.71 -16.80
C HIS A 293 -15.58 6.68 -17.69
N ALA A 294 -14.37 6.99 -17.28
CA ALA A 294 -13.48 7.90 -17.97
C ALA A 294 -12.50 7.17 -18.89
N LYS A 295 -12.14 7.85 -20.00
CA LYS A 295 -11.05 7.46 -20.90
C LYS A 295 -9.80 8.32 -20.65
N LYS A 296 -9.98 9.60 -20.25
CA LYS A 296 -8.88 10.51 -19.96
C LYS A 296 -8.25 10.15 -18.62
N VAL A 297 -6.94 10.12 -18.58
CA VAL A 297 -6.16 9.70 -17.39
C VAL A 297 -6.45 10.60 -16.19
N GLU A 298 -6.59 11.92 -16.40
CA GLU A 298 -6.90 12.88 -15.33
C GLU A 298 -8.25 12.57 -14.65
N HIS A 299 -9.24 12.16 -15.43
CA HIS A 299 -10.55 11.76 -14.89
C HIS A 299 -10.47 10.39 -14.21
N ILE A 300 -9.62 9.48 -14.69
CA ILE A 300 -9.36 8.20 -14.01
C ILE A 300 -8.74 8.43 -12.65
N TYR A 301 -7.81 9.38 -12.52
CA TYR A 301 -7.23 9.78 -11.23
C TYR A 301 -8.32 10.23 -10.24
N GLN A 302 -9.24 11.08 -10.68
CA GLN A 302 -10.39 11.48 -9.86
C GLN A 302 -11.22 10.26 -9.40
N GLU A 303 -11.46 9.29 -10.30
CA GLU A 303 -12.22 8.08 -9.97
C GLU A 303 -11.49 7.16 -8.97
N VAL A 304 -10.17 7.06 -9.07
CA VAL A 304 -9.36 6.26 -8.13
C VAL A 304 -9.45 6.84 -6.72
N PHE A 305 -9.18 8.15 -6.57
CA PHE A 305 -9.23 8.80 -5.27
C PHE A 305 -10.65 8.82 -4.67
N ALA A 306 -11.69 9.02 -5.47
CA ALA A 306 -13.07 8.89 -5.01
C ALA A 306 -13.37 7.50 -4.45
N ARG A 307 -12.79 6.44 -5.01
CA ARG A 307 -12.96 5.06 -4.51
C ARG A 307 -12.15 4.79 -3.26
N LEU A 308 -10.97 5.40 -3.11
CA LEU A 308 -10.19 5.36 -1.86
C LEU A 308 -10.97 6.03 -0.72
N ILE A 309 -11.57 7.20 -0.96
CA ILE A 309 -12.45 7.88 0.01
C ILE A 309 -13.63 6.98 0.38
N MET A 310 -14.29 6.39 -0.62
CA MET A 310 -15.42 5.49 -0.40
C MET A 310 -15.03 4.24 0.42
N TYR A 311 -13.86 3.68 0.16
CA TYR A 311 -13.31 2.56 0.93
C TYR A 311 -13.11 2.97 2.40
N ASN A 312 -12.39 4.07 2.64
CA ASN A 312 -12.12 4.58 3.99
C ASN A 312 -13.42 4.92 4.72
N PHE A 313 -14.36 5.60 4.07
CA PHE A 313 -15.66 5.90 4.66
C PHE A 313 -16.39 4.63 5.10
N THR A 314 -16.42 3.60 4.24
CA THR A 314 -17.07 2.33 4.57
C THR A 314 -16.40 1.65 5.76
N GLU A 315 -15.08 1.61 5.84
CA GLU A 315 -14.36 1.02 6.98
C GLU A 315 -14.60 1.80 8.28
N LEU A 316 -14.63 3.13 8.22
CA LEU A 316 -14.93 3.97 9.39
C LEU A 316 -16.34 3.74 9.92
N VAL A 317 -17.33 3.61 9.03
CA VAL A 317 -18.71 3.31 9.42
C VAL A 317 -18.85 1.88 9.95
N THR A 318 -18.09 0.92 9.41
CA THR A 318 -18.17 -0.49 9.86
C THR A 318 -17.37 -0.79 11.12
N SER A 319 -16.29 -0.03 11.38
CA SER A 319 -15.37 -0.27 12.51
C SER A 319 -16.05 -0.22 13.89
N PRO A 320 -16.97 0.71 14.20
CA PRO A 320 -17.64 0.78 15.49
C PRO A 320 -18.79 -0.23 15.64
N VAL A 321 -19.22 -0.89 14.55
CA VAL A 321 -20.38 -1.80 14.61
C VAL A 321 -20.02 -3.07 15.37
N ILE A 322 -20.49 -3.17 16.60
CA ILE A 322 -20.28 -4.35 17.45
C ILE A 322 -21.21 -5.47 16.99
N ILE A 323 -20.60 -6.59 16.62
CA ILE A 323 -21.31 -7.80 16.20
C ILE A 323 -21.19 -8.82 17.31
N GLN A 324 -22.23 -8.93 18.14
CA GLN A 324 -22.36 -9.99 19.13
C GLN A 324 -23.39 -11.00 18.63
N LYS A 325 -22.96 -12.25 18.45
CA LYS A 325 -23.84 -13.40 18.25
C LYS A 325 -23.53 -14.42 19.32
N ALA A 326 -24.42 -14.54 20.32
CA ALA A 326 -24.34 -15.59 21.32
C ALA A 326 -24.47 -16.95 20.61
N ASP A 327 -23.83 -17.98 21.16
CA ASP A 327 -23.91 -19.41 20.77
C ASP A 327 -23.51 -19.73 19.32
N CYS A 328 -22.65 -18.93 18.72
CA CYS A 328 -22.15 -19.17 17.36
C CYS A 328 -20.76 -19.81 17.36
N LYS A 329 -20.56 -20.86 16.54
CA LYS A 329 -19.27 -21.53 16.33
C LYS A 329 -18.14 -20.62 15.87
N TYR A 330 -18.45 -19.51 15.20
CA TYR A 330 -17.47 -18.60 14.61
C TYR A 330 -17.72 -17.16 15.05
N ALA A 331 -16.66 -16.36 15.15
CA ALA A 331 -16.78 -14.92 15.20
C ALA A 331 -17.31 -14.37 13.86
N TYR A 332 -17.99 -13.26 13.91
CA TYR A 332 -18.58 -12.63 12.72
C TYR A 332 -17.97 -11.24 12.50
N LYS A 333 -17.90 -10.83 11.25
CA LYS A 333 -17.56 -9.46 10.84
C LYS A 333 -18.63 -8.90 9.91
N ALA A 334 -18.71 -7.59 9.81
CA ALA A 334 -19.55 -6.92 8.82
C ALA A 334 -19.29 -7.47 7.40
N ASN A 335 -20.34 -7.63 6.61
CA ASN A 335 -20.20 -7.95 5.21
C ASN A 335 -19.83 -6.68 4.45
N PHE A 336 -18.56 -6.55 4.08
CA PHE A 336 -18.03 -5.34 3.47
C PHE A 336 -18.75 -4.95 2.16
N SER A 337 -19.16 -5.94 1.35
CA SER A 337 -19.93 -5.65 0.12
C SER A 337 -21.28 -5.02 0.40
N VAL A 338 -21.98 -5.50 1.43
CA VAL A 338 -23.24 -4.88 1.87
C VAL A 338 -22.98 -3.52 2.46
N ALA A 339 -21.93 -3.36 3.26
CA ALA A 339 -21.57 -2.06 3.85
C ALA A 339 -21.28 -1.00 2.78
N VAL A 340 -20.51 -1.34 1.75
CA VAL A 340 -20.26 -0.44 0.59
C VAL A 340 -21.56 -0.04 -0.07
N HIS A 341 -22.49 -1.00 -0.30
CA HIS A 341 -23.80 -0.69 -0.91
C HIS A 341 -24.61 0.26 -0.03
N VAL A 342 -24.74 -0.04 1.26
CA VAL A 342 -25.49 0.80 2.22
C VAL A 342 -24.90 2.22 2.31
N CYS A 343 -23.56 2.34 2.39
CA CYS A 343 -22.90 3.63 2.38
C CYS A 343 -23.16 4.43 1.08
N ARG A 344 -23.24 3.76 -0.07
CA ARG A 344 -23.65 4.43 -1.33
C ARG A 344 -25.08 4.93 -1.27
N GLN A 345 -26.01 4.12 -0.74
CA GLN A 345 -27.41 4.55 -0.57
C GLN A 345 -27.51 5.73 0.39
N PHE A 346 -26.68 5.79 1.42
CA PHE A 346 -26.59 6.94 2.30
C PHE A 346 -26.19 8.22 1.55
N PHE A 347 -25.16 8.16 0.69
CA PHE A 347 -24.76 9.31 -0.14
C PHE A 347 -25.81 9.72 -1.16
N LEU A 348 -26.71 8.82 -1.56
CA LEU A 348 -27.85 9.12 -2.42
C LEU A 348 -29.08 9.67 -1.63
N GLY A 349 -29.00 9.75 -0.30
CA GLY A 349 -30.10 10.16 0.56
C GLY A 349 -31.21 9.10 0.73
N ASN A 350 -30.97 7.87 0.32
CA ASN A 350 -31.97 6.78 0.38
C ASN A 350 -31.98 6.06 1.75
N VAL A 351 -30.97 6.26 2.58
CA VAL A 351 -30.81 5.62 3.90
C VAL A 351 -30.37 6.66 4.91
N SER A 352 -31.02 6.70 6.06
CA SER A 352 -30.67 7.58 7.18
C SER A 352 -29.52 7.00 8.03
N PRO A 353 -28.76 7.82 8.79
CA PRO A 353 -27.64 7.33 9.60
C PRO A 353 -27.98 6.17 10.57
N PRO A 354 -29.11 6.17 11.32
CA PRO A 354 -29.47 5.06 12.19
C PRO A 354 -29.68 3.74 11.45
N ASP A 355 -30.24 3.80 10.23
CA ASP A 355 -30.51 2.61 9.41
C ASP A 355 -29.24 2.04 8.80
N VAL A 356 -28.22 2.89 8.52
CA VAL A 356 -26.90 2.44 8.03
C VAL A 356 -26.29 1.45 9.01
N GLU A 357 -26.19 1.78 10.29
CA GLU A 357 -25.63 0.87 11.30
C GLU A 357 -26.48 -0.39 11.47
N ALA A 358 -27.80 -0.25 11.52
CA ALA A 358 -28.71 -1.39 11.68
C ALA A 358 -28.61 -2.39 10.51
N LEU A 359 -28.51 -1.90 9.26
CA LEU A 359 -28.33 -2.73 8.08
C LEU A 359 -26.98 -3.45 8.09
N ILE A 360 -25.89 -2.77 8.44
CA ILE A 360 -24.56 -3.37 8.52
C ILE A 360 -24.53 -4.45 9.59
N ARG A 361 -25.12 -4.19 10.77
CA ARG A 361 -25.21 -5.14 11.89
C ARG A 361 -26.03 -6.40 11.53
N LYS A 362 -27.07 -6.24 10.73
CA LYS A 362 -27.92 -7.34 10.25
C LYS A 362 -27.17 -8.25 9.27
N HIS A 363 -26.34 -7.69 8.41
CA HIS A 363 -25.65 -8.41 7.33
C HIS A 363 -24.18 -8.67 7.69
N VAL A 364 -23.89 -9.85 8.21
CA VAL A 364 -22.57 -10.25 8.69
C VAL A 364 -22.05 -11.52 8.01
N SER A 365 -20.75 -11.67 7.99
CA SER A 365 -20.06 -12.84 7.42
C SER A 365 -19.25 -13.57 8.51
N PRO A 366 -19.26 -14.92 8.56
CA PRO A 366 -18.46 -15.67 9.54
C PRO A 366 -16.97 -15.58 9.22
N ILE A 367 -16.16 -15.40 10.27
CA ILE A 367 -14.71 -15.51 10.21
C ILE A 367 -14.36 -16.99 10.39
N ARG A 368 -13.89 -17.63 9.32
CA ARG A 368 -13.51 -19.05 9.33
C ARG A 368 -11.97 -19.14 9.40
N PRO A 369 -11.38 -19.45 10.58
CA PRO A 369 -9.94 -19.61 10.70
C PRO A 369 -9.46 -20.81 9.88
N GLY A 370 -8.23 -20.77 9.39
CA GLY A 370 -7.60 -21.88 8.67
C GLY A 370 -8.05 -22.10 7.22
N ARG A 371 -8.96 -21.29 6.67
CA ARG A 371 -9.36 -21.38 5.27
C ARG A 371 -8.32 -20.71 4.37
N SER A 372 -7.26 -21.43 4.03
CA SER A 372 -6.35 -21.03 2.95
C SER A 372 -6.84 -21.61 1.61
N ARG A 373 -6.81 -20.79 0.56
CA ARG A 373 -6.91 -21.29 -0.81
C ARG A 373 -5.52 -21.25 -1.40
N PRO A 374 -4.95 -22.37 -1.89
CA PRO A 374 -3.65 -22.34 -2.54
C PRO A 374 -3.71 -21.35 -3.72
N ARG A 375 -2.68 -20.53 -3.87
CA ARG A 375 -2.54 -19.66 -5.05
C ARG A 375 -2.53 -20.56 -6.28
N LYS A 376 -3.50 -20.37 -7.18
CA LYS A 376 -3.38 -20.92 -8.53
C LYS A 376 -2.21 -20.20 -9.19
N MET A 377 -1.11 -20.90 -9.41
CA MET A 377 0.06 -20.43 -10.17
C MET A 377 -0.23 -20.50 -11.68
N THR A 378 -1.39 -20.04 -12.11
CA THR A 378 -1.63 -19.79 -13.53
C THR A 378 -0.98 -18.45 -13.88
N ALA A 379 -0.28 -18.42 -15.02
CA ALA A 379 0.23 -17.17 -15.60
C ALA A 379 -0.89 -16.13 -15.50
N LYS A 380 -0.55 -14.93 -14.99
CA LYS A 380 -1.50 -13.82 -14.91
C LYS A 380 -1.90 -13.49 -16.34
N HIS A 381 -3.01 -14.05 -16.82
CA HIS A 381 -3.68 -13.45 -17.95
C HIS A 381 -4.03 -12.02 -17.55
N ALA A 382 -3.78 -11.09 -18.46
CA ALA A 382 -4.20 -9.71 -18.29
C ALA A 382 -5.62 -9.71 -17.74
N VAL A 383 -5.85 -9.06 -16.61
CA VAL A 383 -7.18 -9.01 -15.98
C VAL A 383 -8.12 -8.47 -17.04
N SER A 384 -9.19 -9.20 -17.36
CA SER A 384 -10.16 -8.76 -18.36
C SER A 384 -10.71 -7.42 -17.90
N PHE A 385 -10.42 -6.39 -18.66
CA PHE A 385 -10.86 -5.04 -18.40
C PHE A 385 -12.37 -4.94 -18.70
N ILE A 386 -13.16 -4.62 -17.70
CA ILE A 386 -14.59 -4.34 -17.87
C ILE A 386 -14.76 -2.83 -18.01
N TYR A 387 -14.62 -2.36 -19.24
CA TYR A 387 -14.93 -0.99 -19.61
C TYR A 387 -16.36 -0.94 -20.16
N ARG A 388 -17.21 -0.17 -19.50
CA ARG A 388 -18.58 0.11 -19.99
C ARG A 388 -18.61 1.53 -20.50
N VAL A 389 -18.54 1.66 -21.82
CA VAL A 389 -18.76 2.95 -22.49
C VAL A 389 -20.22 3.37 -22.28
N ALA A 390 -20.41 4.69 -22.11
CA ALA A 390 -21.73 5.31 -22.14
C ALA A 390 -22.41 5.11 -23.49
#